data_eefa2eeabcdc9b05b4df34c393274c19
#
_entry.id   eefa2eeabcdc9b05b4df34c393274c19
#
_cell.length_a   1.000
_cell.length_b   1.000
_cell.length_c   1.000
_cell.angle_alpha   90.00
_cell.angle_beta   90.00
_cell.angle_gamma   90.00
#
_symmetry.space_group_name_H-M   'P 1'
#
loop_
_entity.id
_entity.type
_entity.pdbx_description
1 polymer ?
#
loop_
_entity_poly.entity_id
_entity_poly.type
_entity_poly.pdbx_seq_one_letter_code
_entity_poly.pdbx_strand_id
1 'polypeptide(L)'
;MNIPKTAKLGLACAAALSYSVIPTYLLKYRWIFRSRQRASREEKVLYLTFDDGPDTVYTNILLDFLEKEQIPAAFFMVAGSARKHPGIVERMRKSGYQVGIHSLSHESAMLSGPGRTGRDVKESKKIMEKMDIAVKWYRPPWGHLNLASLFWIRKLHLNLIFWDVMAQDWSAKETPDSICNKILRIVFPGAV
;
A
#
# COMPACT_ATOMS: atom_id res chain seq x y z
N MET A 1 16.98 -36.00 21.92
CA MET A 1 17.65 -36.05 20.59
C MET A 1 18.01 -34.65 20.19
N ASN A 2 19.30 -34.24 20.17
CA ASN A 2 19.70 -32.89 19.81
C ASN A 2 19.67 -32.71 18.28
N ILE A 3 18.83 -31.80 17.81
CA ILE A 3 18.77 -31.46 16.38
C ILE A 3 20.08 -30.77 15.98
N PRO A 4 20.74 -31.20 14.91
CA PRO A 4 21.98 -30.58 14.41
C PRO A 4 21.80 -29.11 14.10
N LYS A 5 22.84 -28.27 14.25
CA LYS A 5 22.79 -26.83 13.98
C LYS A 5 22.33 -26.50 12.55
N THR A 6 22.79 -27.29 11.57
CA THR A 6 22.38 -27.18 10.16
C THR A 6 20.89 -27.42 9.95
N ALA A 7 20.32 -28.43 10.63
CA ALA A 7 18.88 -28.70 10.57
C ALA A 7 18.05 -27.61 11.25
N LYS A 8 18.55 -27.05 12.37
CA LYS A 8 17.89 -25.90 13.02
C LYS A 8 17.86 -24.67 12.09
N LEU A 9 18.98 -24.40 11.41
CA LEU A 9 19.06 -23.30 10.43
C LEU A 9 18.12 -23.54 9.26
N GLY A 10 18.08 -24.75 8.71
CA GLY A 10 17.14 -25.11 7.64
C GLY A 10 15.68 -24.92 8.02
N LEU A 11 15.29 -25.34 9.24
CA LEU A 11 13.94 -25.13 9.77
C LEU A 11 13.61 -23.64 9.95
N ALA A 12 14.56 -22.84 10.45
CA ALA A 12 14.36 -21.39 10.61
C ALA A 12 14.18 -20.69 9.25
N CYS A 13 14.99 -21.05 8.25
CA CYS A 13 14.84 -20.54 6.89
C CYS A 13 13.49 -20.93 6.27
N ALA A 14 13.07 -22.18 6.40
CA ALA A 14 11.77 -22.64 5.91
C ALA A 14 10.60 -21.92 6.59
N ALA A 15 10.69 -21.69 7.90
CA ALA A 15 9.69 -20.94 8.65
C ALA A 15 9.61 -19.47 8.18
N ALA A 16 10.75 -18.80 7.98
CA ALA A 16 10.79 -17.42 7.49
C ALA A 16 10.23 -17.33 6.06
N LEU A 17 10.58 -18.25 5.17
CA LEU A 17 10.04 -18.32 3.82
C LEU A 17 8.52 -18.50 3.83
N SER A 18 8.01 -19.45 4.60
CA SER A 18 6.58 -19.71 4.71
C SER A 18 5.82 -18.58 5.36
N TYR A 19 6.42 -17.89 6.34
CA TYR A 19 5.77 -16.80 7.08
C TYR A 19 5.64 -15.52 6.27
N SER A 20 6.64 -15.11 5.49
CA SER A 20 6.67 -13.80 4.85
C SER A 20 6.96 -13.81 3.34
N VAL A 21 7.91 -14.60 2.87
CA VAL A 21 8.31 -14.55 1.45
C VAL A 21 7.19 -15.13 0.58
N ILE A 22 6.75 -16.36 0.85
CA ILE A 22 5.72 -17.03 0.05
C ILE A 22 4.41 -16.20 0.01
N PRO A 23 3.84 -15.74 1.14
CA PRO A 23 2.63 -14.91 1.09
C PRO A 23 2.78 -13.64 0.26
N THR A 24 3.91 -12.95 0.39
CA THR A 24 4.19 -11.73 -0.38
C THR A 24 4.14 -11.98 -1.88
N TYR A 25 4.94 -12.91 -2.37
CA TYR A 25 5.06 -13.13 -3.81
C TYR A 25 3.85 -13.83 -4.43
N LEU A 26 3.21 -14.75 -3.70
CA LEU A 26 1.99 -15.39 -4.14
C LEU A 26 0.86 -14.37 -4.38
N LEU A 27 0.70 -13.42 -3.46
CA LEU A 27 -0.35 -12.41 -3.59
C LEU A 27 -0.03 -11.35 -4.64
N LYS A 28 1.23 -10.95 -4.80
CA LYS A 28 1.66 -10.09 -5.91
C LYS A 28 1.38 -10.78 -7.27
N TYR A 29 1.73 -12.04 -7.40
CA TYR A 29 1.44 -12.80 -8.62
C TYR A 29 -0.06 -12.89 -8.91
N ARG A 30 -0.87 -13.20 -7.90
CA ARG A 30 -2.35 -13.23 -8.05
C ARG A 30 -2.92 -11.86 -8.40
N TRP A 31 -2.35 -10.78 -7.89
CA TRP A 31 -2.74 -9.42 -8.26
C TRP A 31 -2.47 -9.16 -9.74
N ILE A 32 -1.24 -9.40 -10.21
CA ILE A 32 -0.84 -9.22 -11.61
C ILE A 32 -1.74 -10.05 -12.55
N PHE A 33 -2.05 -11.29 -12.18
CA PHE A 33 -2.94 -12.14 -12.97
C PHE A 33 -4.35 -11.55 -13.06
N ARG A 34 -4.89 -11.02 -11.97
CA ARG A 34 -6.21 -10.39 -11.94
C ARG A 34 -6.23 -9.04 -12.66
N SER A 35 -5.15 -8.26 -12.61
CA SER A 35 -5.06 -6.99 -13.32
C SER A 35 -5.09 -7.17 -14.83
N ARG A 36 -4.43 -8.20 -15.34
CA ARG A 36 -4.52 -8.57 -16.76
C ARG A 36 -5.94 -8.97 -17.18
N GLN A 37 -6.71 -9.59 -16.29
CA GLN A 37 -8.13 -9.88 -16.55
C GLN A 37 -8.99 -8.60 -16.54
N ARG A 38 -8.66 -7.61 -15.69
CA ARG A 38 -9.32 -6.30 -15.71
C ARG A 38 -9.03 -5.54 -17.01
N ALA A 39 -7.80 -5.60 -17.51
CA ALA A 39 -7.39 -4.98 -18.77
C ALA A 39 -8.19 -5.41 -19.99
N SER A 40 -8.83 -6.58 -19.94
CA SER A 40 -9.71 -7.08 -21.02
C SER A 40 -11.13 -6.49 -20.97
N ARG A 41 -11.47 -5.67 -19.97
CA ARG A 41 -12.77 -4.99 -19.87
C ARG A 41 -12.74 -3.69 -20.68
N GLU A 42 -13.86 -3.34 -21.27
CA GLU A 42 -13.96 -2.22 -22.23
C GLU A 42 -13.76 -0.81 -21.63
N GLU A 43 -13.86 -0.66 -20.32
CA GLU A 43 -13.73 0.63 -19.66
C GLU A 43 -12.27 1.09 -19.60
N LYS A 44 -11.97 2.20 -20.30
CA LYS A 44 -10.67 2.87 -20.28
C LYS A 44 -10.49 3.73 -19.01
N VAL A 45 -10.47 3.12 -17.83
CA VAL A 45 -10.32 3.80 -16.55
C VAL A 45 -8.93 3.50 -15.98
N LEU A 46 -8.30 4.52 -15.38
CA LEU A 46 -7.06 4.40 -14.58
C LEU A 46 -7.36 4.78 -13.14
N TYR A 47 -6.73 4.08 -12.21
CA TYR A 47 -6.84 4.39 -10.79
C TYR A 47 -5.56 5.06 -10.31
N LEU A 48 -5.59 6.39 -10.24
CA LEU A 48 -4.46 7.18 -9.75
C LEU A 48 -4.36 7.05 -8.23
N THR A 49 -3.19 6.64 -7.74
CA THR A 49 -2.97 6.40 -6.32
C THR A 49 -1.65 6.99 -5.83
N PHE A 50 -1.65 7.51 -4.60
CA PHE A 50 -0.49 8.11 -3.95
C PHE A 50 -0.27 7.46 -2.59
N ASP A 51 0.98 7.12 -2.29
CA ASP A 51 1.38 6.45 -1.07
C ASP A 51 2.20 7.38 -0.14
N ASP A 52 2.53 6.90 1.05
CA ASP A 52 3.49 7.46 2.03
C ASP A 52 3.04 8.72 2.78
N GLY A 53 2.21 9.57 2.24
CA GLY A 53 1.75 10.81 2.88
C GLY A 53 1.01 10.62 4.22
N PRO A 54 0.49 11.71 4.80
CA PRO A 54 0.58 13.07 4.28
C PRO A 54 1.91 13.75 4.64
N ASP A 55 2.37 14.58 3.73
CA ASP A 55 3.44 15.55 3.93
C ASP A 55 2.86 16.98 3.93
N THR A 56 3.46 17.90 4.68
CA THR A 56 2.93 19.26 4.85
C THR A 56 3.09 20.16 3.63
N VAL A 57 4.02 19.86 2.75
CA VAL A 57 4.33 20.66 1.56
C VAL A 57 3.75 19.98 0.32
N TYR A 58 4.29 18.83 -0.03
CA TYR A 58 3.99 18.17 -1.31
C TYR A 58 2.55 17.64 -1.39
N THR A 59 2.00 17.14 -0.28
CA THR A 59 0.61 16.67 -0.28
C THR A 59 -0.38 17.81 -0.53
N ASN A 60 -0.14 19.00 0.02
CA ASN A 60 -1.00 20.15 -0.23
C ASN A 60 -0.92 20.63 -1.68
N ILE A 61 0.29 20.73 -2.25
CA ILE A 61 0.49 21.08 -3.66
C ILE A 61 -0.24 20.09 -4.59
N LEU A 62 -0.12 18.80 -4.28
CA LEU A 62 -0.81 17.74 -5.03
C LEU A 62 -2.33 17.88 -4.93
N LEU A 63 -2.87 18.12 -3.73
CA LEU A 63 -4.29 18.31 -3.53
C LEU A 63 -4.82 19.57 -4.26
N ASP A 64 -4.07 20.68 -4.23
CA ASP A 64 -4.41 21.90 -4.98
C ASP A 64 -4.55 21.61 -6.48
N PHE A 65 -3.60 20.86 -7.04
CA PHE A 65 -3.62 20.45 -8.44
C PHE A 65 -4.80 19.52 -8.76
N LEU A 66 -4.98 18.45 -7.99
CA LEU A 66 -6.04 17.47 -8.21
C LEU A 66 -7.43 18.08 -8.09
N GLU A 67 -7.63 18.98 -7.12
CA GLU A 67 -8.89 19.70 -6.93
C GLU A 67 -9.17 20.65 -8.08
N LYS A 68 -8.17 21.43 -8.50
CA LYS A 68 -8.28 22.37 -9.64
C LYS A 68 -8.64 21.63 -10.93
N GLU A 69 -7.97 20.53 -11.22
CA GLU A 69 -8.18 19.74 -12.46
C GLU A 69 -9.33 18.71 -12.32
N GLN A 70 -9.98 18.64 -11.16
CA GLN A 70 -11.08 17.69 -10.86
C GLN A 70 -10.69 16.22 -11.09
N ILE A 71 -9.45 15.87 -10.78
CA ILE A 71 -8.91 14.50 -10.98
C ILE A 71 -9.20 13.65 -9.75
N PRO A 72 -9.96 12.55 -9.88
CA PRO A 72 -10.19 11.62 -8.78
C PRO A 72 -8.92 10.83 -8.45
N ALA A 73 -8.64 10.62 -7.17
CA ALA A 73 -7.49 9.90 -6.70
C ALA A 73 -7.76 9.12 -5.41
N ALA A 74 -6.88 8.18 -5.09
CA ALA A 74 -6.84 7.49 -3.81
C ALA A 74 -5.49 7.68 -3.13
N PHE A 75 -5.52 7.85 -1.81
CA PHE A 75 -4.34 8.08 -1.00
C PHE A 75 -4.17 6.95 0.01
N PHE A 76 -3.00 6.31 0.05
CA PHE A 76 -2.66 5.33 1.07
C PHE A 76 -1.70 5.97 2.07
N MET A 77 -2.26 6.35 3.22
CA MET A 77 -1.54 7.15 4.21
C MET A 77 -0.82 6.31 5.25
N VAL A 78 0.40 6.71 5.59
CA VAL A 78 1.09 6.24 6.79
C VAL A 78 0.36 6.81 8.00
N ALA A 79 -0.31 5.96 8.76
CA ALA A 79 -1.23 6.40 9.83
C ALA A 79 -0.53 7.24 10.92
N GLY A 80 0.76 7.00 11.18
CA GLY A 80 1.57 7.82 12.07
C GLY A 80 1.75 9.25 11.57
N SER A 81 1.93 9.45 10.26
CA SER A 81 1.99 10.76 9.61
C SER A 81 0.60 11.42 9.55
N ALA A 82 -0.43 10.66 9.19
CA ALA A 82 -1.81 11.13 9.20
C ALA A 82 -2.23 11.70 10.56
N ARG A 83 -1.87 11.02 11.66
CA ARG A 83 -2.12 11.49 13.02
C ARG A 83 -1.45 12.82 13.34
N LYS A 84 -0.29 13.11 12.76
CA LYS A 84 0.44 14.39 12.95
C LYS A 84 -0.17 15.52 12.12
N HIS A 85 -0.84 15.20 11.03
CA HIS A 85 -1.37 16.16 10.07
C HIS A 85 -2.87 15.92 9.77
N PRO A 86 -3.75 15.91 10.80
CA PRO A 86 -5.16 15.55 10.64
C PRO A 86 -5.92 16.49 9.70
N GLY A 87 -5.52 17.76 9.62
CA GLY A 87 -6.13 18.73 8.71
C GLY A 87 -5.99 18.40 7.23
N ILE A 88 -4.85 17.78 6.84
CA ILE A 88 -4.63 17.33 5.45
C ILE A 88 -5.54 16.14 5.14
N VAL A 89 -5.65 15.19 6.07
CA VAL A 89 -6.52 14.01 5.91
C VAL A 89 -7.99 14.44 5.83
N GLU A 90 -8.38 15.41 6.65
CA GLU A 90 -9.73 15.98 6.61
C GLU A 90 -10.02 16.68 5.28
N ARG A 91 -9.05 17.42 4.72
CA ARG A 91 -9.16 18.00 3.38
C ARG A 91 -9.39 16.91 2.33
N MET A 92 -8.59 15.84 2.33
CA MET A 92 -8.78 14.69 1.42
C MET A 92 -10.22 14.14 1.51
N ARG A 93 -10.70 13.94 2.74
CA ARG A 93 -12.05 13.43 3.00
C ARG A 93 -13.13 14.36 2.46
N LYS A 94 -13.03 15.67 2.72
CA LYS A 94 -13.99 16.68 2.25
C LYS A 94 -14.01 16.82 0.74
N SER A 95 -12.86 16.71 0.10
CA SER A 95 -12.73 16.72 -1.37
C SER A 95 -13.16 15.42 -2.04
N GLY A 96 -13.63 14.42 -1.26
CA GLY A 96 -14.16 13.17 -1.81
C GLY A 96 -13.11 12.14 -2.23
N TYR A 97 -11.83 12.35 -1.92
CA TYR A 97 -10.77 11.39 -2.20
C TYR A 97 -10.91 10.11 -1.37
N GLN A 98 -10.55 9.00 -1.97
CA GLN A 98 -10.48 7.72 -1.24
C GLN A 98 -9.22 7.70 -0.37
N VAL A 99 -9.37 7.35 0.91
CA VAL A 99 -8.24 7.26 1.83
C VAL A 99 -8.13 5.84 2.37
N GLY A 100 -6.97 5.22 2.17
CA GLY A 100 -6.60 3.91 2.68
C GLY A 100 -5.42 3.99 3.66
N ILE A 101 -4.99 2.83 4.14
CA ILE A 101 -3.87 2.68 5.07
C ILE A 101 -2.63 2.19 4.34
N HIS A 102 -1.47 2.80 4.65
CA HIS A 102 -0.13 2.37 4.23
C HIS A 102 0.78 2.07 5.43
N SER A 103 0.31 1.25 6.38
CA SER A 103 0.93 0.93 7.68
C SER A 103 0.92 2.06 8.71
N LEU A 104 1.44 1.78 9.90
CA LEU A 104 1.58 2.74 10.99
C LEU A 104 2.80 3.66 10.83
N SER A 105 3.94 3.09 10.42
CA SER A 105 5.25 3.74 10.40
C SER A 105 6.10 3.36 9.18
N HIS A 106 5.46 2.92 8.09
CA HIS A 106 6.10 2.50 6.85
C HIS A 106 7.18 1.43 7.08
N GLU A 107 6.87 0.39 7.87
CA GLU A 107 7.77 -0.72 8.10
C GLU A 107 7.43 -1.94 7.25
N SER A 108 8.47 -2.70 6.86
CA SER A 108 8.28 -3.93 6.10
C SER A 108 7.67 -5.03 6.96
N ALA A 109 6.49 -5.49 6.60
CA ALA A 109 5.88 -6.64 7.26
C ALA A 109 6.71 -7.92 7.10
N MET A 110 7.49 -8.04 6.02
CA MET A 110 8.36 -9.19 5.77
C MET A 110 9.41 -9.39 6.88
N LEU A 111 9.85 -8.30 7.50
CA LEU A 111 10.85 -8.28 8.58
C LEU A 111 10.23 -8.18 9.97
N SER A 112 8.89 -8.18 10.06
CA SER A 112 8.16 -7.98 11.31
C SER A 112 7.56 -9.27 11.86
N GLY A 113 7.69 -9.48 13.17
CA GLY A 113 7.03 -10.59 13.86
C GLY A 113 5.52 -10.38 14.02
N PRO A 114 4.76 -11.46 14.36
CA PRO A 114 3.30 -11.44 14.38
C PRO A 114 2.67 -10.36 15.26
N GLY A 115 3.23 -10.14 16.44
CA GLY A 115 2.71 -9.15 17.40
C GLY A 115 2.90 -7.71 16.90
N ARG A 116 4.06 -7.39 16.30
CA ARG A 116 4.35 -6.07 15.72
C ARG A 116 3.46 -5.80 14.52
N THR A 117 3.36 -6.76 13.60
CA THR A 117 2.47 -6.67 12.44
C THR A 117 1.01 -6.46 12.84
N GLY A 118 0.52 -7.24 13.81
CA GLY A 118 -0.85 -7.10 14.27
C GLY A 118 -1.14 -5.75 14.93
N ARG A 119 -0.17 -5.20 15.66
CA ARG A 119 -0.26 -3.86 16.24
C ARG A 119 -0.30 -2.80 15.14
N ASP A 120 0.60 -2.89 14.18
CA ASP A 120 0.68 -1.98 13.04
C ASP A 120 -0.67 -1.83 12.34
N VAL A 121 -1.26 -2.93 11.85
CA VAL A 121 -2.53 -2.89 11.10
C VAL A 121 -3.69 -2.38 11.97
N LYS A 122 -3.78 -2.80 13.24
CA LYS A 122 -4.86 -2.38 14.14
C LYS A 122 -4.79 -0.90 14.51
N GLU A 123 -3.60 -0.44 14.91
CA GLU A 123 -3.44 0.98 15.30
C GLU A 123 -3.59 1.90 14.10
N SER A 124 -3.11 1.50 12.92
CA SER A 124 -3.33 2.26 11.69
C SER A 124 -4.81 2.48 11.43
N LYS A 125 -5.61 1.40 11.45
CA LYS A 125 -7.06 1.49 11.25
C LYS A 125 -7.72 2.38 12.30
N LYS A 126 -7.40 2.18 13.59
CA LYS A 126 -7.95 2.96 14.70
C LYS A 126 -7.63 4.46 14.59
N ILE A 127 -6.42 4.82 14.15
CA ILE A 127 -6.02 6.22 13.95
C ILE A 127 -6.87 6.86 12.85
N MET A 128 -7.04 6.18 11.71
CA MET A 128 -7.82 6.71 10.60
C MET A 128 -9.31 6.82 10.94
N GLU A 129 -9.88 5.82 11.63
CA GLU A 129 -11.28 5.85 12.07
C GLU A 129 -11.56 6.99 13.06
N LYS A 130 -10.58 7.38 13.91
CA LYS A 130 -10.72 8.57 14.77
C LYS A 130 -10.75 9.90 14.00
N MET A 131 -10.40 9.90 12.74
CA MET A 131 -10.47 11.03 11.82
C MET A 131 -11.68 10.91 10.86
N ASP A 132 -12.69 10.11 11.22
CA ASP A 132 -13.90 9.85 10.43
C ASP A 132 -13.61 9.28 9.03
N ILE A 133 -12.49 8.57 8.86
CA ILE A 133 -12.18 7.85 7.64
C ILE A 133 -12.73 6.43 7.72
N ALA A 134 -13.70 6.11 6.87
CA ALA A 134 -14.22 4.75 6.71
C ALA A 134 -13.20 3.88 5.96
N VAL A 135 -12.24 3.32 6.69
CA VAL A 135 -11.11 2.58 6.12
C VAL A 135 -11.57 1.25 5.53
N LYS A 136 -11.40 1.11 4.21
CA LYS A 136 -11.69 -0.12 3.45
C LYS A 136 -10.46 -0.72 2.78
N TRP A 137 -9.38 0.05 2.63
CA TRP A 137 -8.25 -0.28 1.78
C TRP A 137 -6.95 -0.31 2.57
N TYR A 138 -6.12 -1.31 2.29
CA TYR A 138 -4.78 -1.45 2.83
C TYR A 138 -3.80 -1.74 1.71
N ARG A 139 -2.73 -0.94 1.63
CA ARG A 139 -1.60 -1.18 0.74
C ARG A 139 -0.36 -1.40 1.60
N PRO A 140 0.30 -2.57 1.51
CA PRO A 140 1.48 -2.82 2.32
C PRO A 140 2.70 -2.07 1.78
N PRO A 141 3.54 -1.45 2.64
CA PRO A 141 4.82 -0.88 2.23
C PRO A 141 5.65 -1.89 1.42
N TRP A 142 6.25 -1.43 0.31
CA TRP A 142 6.97 -2.25 -0.68
C TRP A 142 6.18 -3.46 -1.22
N GLY A 143 4.91 -3.54 -0.92
CA GLY A 143 4.08 -4.71 -1.18
C GLY A 143 4.46 -5.93 -0.34
N HIS A 144 5.13 -5.74 0.80
CA HIS A 144 5.59 -6.80 1.68
C HIS A 144 4.50 -7.23 2.66
N LEU A 145 4.29 -8.52 2.77
CA LEU A 145 3.29 -9.15 3.63
C LEU A 145 3.92 -10.28 4.45
N ASN A 146 3.20 -10.69 5.49
CA ASN A 146 3.41 -11.94 6.21
C ASN A 146 2.07 -12.57 6.60
N LEU A 147 2.06 -13.76 7.15
CA LEU A 147 0.83 -14.44 7.54
C LEU A 147 0.01 -13.65 8.57
N ALA A 148 0.67 -12.93 9.49
CA ALA A 148 -0.02 -12.10 10.46
C ALA A 148 -0.70 -10.89 9.81
N SER A 149 -0.07 -10.22 8.83
CA SER A 149 -0.72 -9.14 8.09
C SER A 149 -1.97 -9.64 7.36
N LEU A 150 -1.91 -10.82 6.71
CA LEU A 150 -3.07 -11.41 6.05
C LEU A 150 -4.20 -11.72 7.03
N PHE A 151 -3.87 -12.27 8.18
CA PHE A 151 -4.83 -12.53 9.24
C PHE A 151 -5.57 -11.25 9.68
N TRP A 152 -4.80 -10.16 9.96
CA TRP A 152 -5.39 -8.92 10.44
C TRP A 152 -6.13 -8.14 9.35
N ILE A 153 -5.62 -8.08 8.12
CA ILE A 153 -6.31 -7.50 6.98
C ILE A 153 -7.70 -8.16 6.82
N ARG A 154 -7.75 -9.48 6.88
CA ARG A 154 -8.99 -10.25 6.77
C ARG A 154 -9.93 -10.01 7.97
N LYS A 155 -9.39 -10.08 9.20
CA LYS A 155 -10.16 -9.88 10.44
C LYS A 155 -10.76 -8.48 10.57
N LEU A 156 -10.09 -7.47 10.01
CA LEU A 156 -10.54 -6.09 10.01
C LEU A 156 -11.31 -5.68 8.75
N HIS A 157 -11.65 -6.65 7.89
CA HIS A 157 -12.38 -6.45 6.65
C HIS A 157 -11.75 -5.42 5.71
N LEU A 158 -10.42 -5.42 5.62
CA LEU A 158 -9.67 -4.56 4.72
C LEU A 158 -9.44 -5.24 3.38
N ASN A 159 -9.52 -4.48 2.30
CA ASN A 159 -9.19 -4.94 0.96
C ASN A 159 -7.72 -4.62 0.66
N LEU A 160 -6.99 -5.63 0.24
CA LEU A 160 -5.59 -5.51 -0.15
C LEU A 160 -5.47 -4.94 -1.55
N ILE A 161 -4.69 -3.88 -1.71
CA ILE A 161 -4.42 -3.21 -2.98
C ILE A 161 -2.91 -3.20 -3.24
N PHE A 162 -2.51 -3.57 -4.45
CA PHE A 162 -1.15 -3.41 -4.96
C PHE A 162 -1.12 -2.41 -6.12
N TRP A 163 0.02 -2.33 -6.78
CA TRP A 163 0.23 -1.54 -8.00
C TRP A 163 0.24 -2.47 -9.22
N ASP A 164 -0.24 -1.98 -10.32
CA ASP A 164 -0.03 -2.56 -11.65
C ASP A 164 1.06 -1.77 -12.39
N VAL A 165 1.08 -0.45 -12.18
CA VAL A 165 2.06 0.49 -12.74
C VAL A 165 2.77 1.22 -11.61
N MET A 166 4.09 1.22 -11.64
CA MET A 166 4.92 1.82 -10.61
C MET A 166 5.81 2.89 -11.24
N ALA A 167 5.62 4.14 -10.82
CA ALA A 167 6.33 5.30 -11.37
C ALA A 167 7.83 5.30 -11.03
N GLN A 168 8.21 4.75 -9.88
CA GLN A 168 9.55 4.82 -9.27
C GLN A 168 10.00 6.25 -8.95
N ASP A 169 9.05 7.10 -8.62
CA ASP A 169 9.21 8.52 -8.30
C ASP A 169 10.10 8.80 -7.08
N TRP A 170 10.31 7.80 -6.21
CA TRP A 170 11.26 7.86 -5.10
C TRP A 170 12.74 7.82 -5.53
N SER A 171 13.02 7.49 -6.80
CA SER A 171 14.39 7.36 -7.29
C SER A 171 14.96 8.73 -7.68
N ALA A 172 16.05 9.14 -7.05
CA ALA A 172 16.74 10.38 -7.40
C ALA A 172 17.30 10.43 -8.84
N LYS A 173 17.23 9.31 -9.57
CA LYS A 173 17.63 9.23 -11.00
C LYS A 173 16.48 9.55 -11.95
N GLU A 174 15.24 9.56 -11.47
CA GLU A 174 14.07 9.82 -12.27
C GLU A 174 13.80 11.33 -12.39
N THR A 175 13.36 11.75 -13.56
CA THR A 175 12.86 13.09 -13.83
C THR A 175 11.35 13.05 -14.07
N PRO A 176 10.62 14.18 -13.97
CA PRO A 176 9.19 14.20 -14.29
C PRO A 176 8.88 13.61 -15.68
N ASP A 177 9.69 13.92 -16.68
CA ASP A 177 9.52 13.40 -18.04
C ASP A 177 9.78 11.90 -18.12
N SER A 178 10.81 11.39 -17.44
CA SER A 178 11.10 9.95 -17.40
C SER A 178 9.99 9.17 -16.72
N ILE A 179 9.43 9.69 -15.63
CA ILE A 179 8.29 9.11 -14.90
C ILE A 179 7.06 9.07 -15.82
N CYS A 180 6.71 10.20 -16.44
CA CYS A 180 5.58 10.31 -17.36
C CYS A 180 5.70 9.31 -18.53
N ASN A 181 6.85 9.30 -19.21
CA ASN A 181 7.11 8.39 -20.31
C ASN A 181 7.06 6.91 -19.90
N LYS A 182 7.56 6.59 -18.72
CA LYS A 182 7.50 5.23 -18.16
C LYS A 182 6.05 4.78 -17.97
N ILE A 183 5.24 5.62 -17.29
CA ILE A 183 3.83 5.33 -17.04
C ILE A 183 3.08 5.14 -18.36
N LEU A 184 3.20 6.08 -19.30
CA LEU A 184 2.49 6.04 -20.58
C LEU A 184 2.81 4.81 -21.43
N ARG A 185 4.02 4.24 -21.30
CA ARG A 185 4.41 3.02 -22.04
C ARG A 185 3.80 1.74 -21.52
N ILE A 186 3.44 1.67 -20.23
CA ILE A 186 3.05 0.43 -19.57
C ILE A 186 1.63 0.44 -19.03
N VAL A 187 0.98 1.61 -19.01
CA VAL A 187 -0.40 1.75 -18.51
C VAL A 187 -1.39 1.02 -19.42
N PHE A 188 -2.41 0.45 -18.82
CA PHE A 188 -3.49 -0.27 -19.50
C PHE A 188 -4.84 0.01 -18.81
N PRO A 189 -5.99 -0.23 -19.45
CA PRO A 189 -7.30 -0.03 -18.87
C PRO A 189 -7.47 -0.83 -17.56
N GLY A 190 -7.93 -0.18 -16.50
CA GLY A 190 -8.11 -0.78 -15.17
C GLY A 190 -6.84 -0.86 -14.33
N ALA A 191 -5.71 -0.27 -14.78
CA ALA A 191 -4.46 -0.22 -14.00
C ALA A 191 -4.59 0.65 -12.75
N VAL A 192 -3.86 0.24 -11.71
CA VAL A 192 -3.70 0.91 -10.41
C VAL A 192 -2.26 1.37 -10.25
#